data_3d35cddd794ba647547d5ff9e5598564
#
_entry.id   3d35cddd794ba647547d5ff9e5598564
#
_cell.length_a   1.000
_cell.length_b   1.000
_cell.length_c   1.000
_cell.angle_alpha   90.00
_cell.angle_beta   90.00
_cell.angle_gamma   90.00
#
_symmetry.space_group_name_H-M   'P 1'
#
loop_
_entity.id
_entity.type
_entity.pdbx_description
1 polymer ?
#
loop_
_entity_poly.entity_id
_entity_poly.type
_entity_poly.pdbx_seq_one_letter_code
_entity_poly.pdbx_strand_id
1 'polypeptide(L)'
;MHTNISEYRGIAPQLGADVYVHASASVIGDVVLGDHSSVWPGSVIRGDVNHIRIGAGSNVQDLSVLHVSHKSTWDPDGSPLIIGDNVTIGHKVILHGCTIEDECLIGMGSIIMDKVVVQKNVLLGAGSLVPEGKILESGFLYLGSPAKKVRAL
;
A
#
# COMPACT_ATOMS: atom_id res chain seq x y z
N MET A 1 -8.58 -23.76 -12.26
CA MET A 1 -8.10 -23.38 -10.91
C MET A 1 -8.12 -21.85 -10.85
N HIS A 2 -8.84 -21.28 -9.92
CA HIS A 2 -8.71 -19.85 -9.68
C HIS A 2 -7.40 -19.66 -8.91
N THR A 3 -6.41 -19.11 -9.58
CA THR A 3 -5.21 -18.68 -8.88
C THR A 3 -5.52 -17.37 -8.19
N ASN A 4 -5.15 -17.25 -6.94
CA ASN A 4 -5.26 -16.00 -6.18
C ASN A 4 -4.32 -14.89 -6.69
N ILE A 5 -3.46 -15.21 -7.63
CA ILE A 5 -2.61 -14.28 -8.40
C ILE A 5 -3.08 -14.36 -9.84
N SER A 6 -3.65 -13.27 -10.37
CA SER A 6 -4.33 -13.29 -11.66
C SER A 6 -4.02 -12.06 -12.52
N GLU A 7 -3.98 -12.28 -13.83
CA GLU A 7 -3.87 -11.18 -14.77
C GLU A 7 -5.18 -10.37 -14.85
N TYR A 8 -5.05 -9.13 -15.28
CA TYR A 8 -6.15 -8.29 -15.67
C TYR A 8 -5.79 -7.56 -16.97
N ARG A 9 -6.61 -7.72 -18.00
CA ARG A 9 -6.41 -7.14 -19.35
C ARG A 9 -5.02 -7.41 -19.93
N GLY A 10 -4.53 -8.64 -19.76
CA GLY A 10 -3.23 -9.07 -20.30
C GLY A 10 -2.01 -8.68 -19.47
N ILE A 11 -2.20 -8.05 -18.31
CA ILE A 11 -1.11 -7.70 -17.39
C ILE A 11 -1.21 -8.60 -16.16
N ALA A 12 -0.17 -9.39 -15.93
CA ALA A 12 -0.07 -10.27 -14.77
C ALA A 12 0.84 -9.69 -13.68
N PRO A 13 0.56 -9.99 -12.40
CA PRO A 13 1.46 -9.62 -11.32
C PRO A 13 2.85 -10.23 -11.49
N GLN A 14 3.88 -9.45 -11.10
CA GLN A 14 5.28 -9.88 -11.10
C GLN A 14 5.76 -9.99 -9.65
N LEU A 15 6.33 -11.14 -9.32
CA LEU A 15 6.82 -11.43 -7.98
C LEU A 15 8.35 -11.57 -8.02
N GLY A 16 9.03 -10.88 -7.10
CA GLY A 16 10.46 -11.04 -6.86
C GLY A 16 10.82 -12.39 -6.21
N ALA A 17 12.04 -12.51 -5.75
CA ALA A 17 12.51 -13.72 -5.07
C ALA A 17 11.87 -13.88 -3.69
N ASP A 18 11.54 -15.10 -3.32
CA ASP A 18 11.03 -15.49 -1.99
C ASP A 18 9.81 -14.66 -1.51
N VAL A 19 8.94 -14.28 -2.43
CA VAL A 19 7.69 -13.60 -2.11
C VAL A 19 6.65 -14.60 -1.59
N TYR A 20 6.03 -14.28 -0.47
CA TYR A 20 4.93 -15.07 0.09
C TYR A 20 3.58 -14.42 -0.20
N VAL A 21 2.66 -15.14 -0.82
CA VAL A 21 1.26 -14.73 -0.97
C VAL A 21 0.37 -15.83 -0.41
N HIS A 22 -0.36 -15.53 0.66
CA HIS A 22 -1.27 -16.51 1.27
C HIS A 22 -2.39 -16.90 0.29
N ALA A 23 -2.81 -18.16 0.32
CA ALA A 23 -3.81 -18.71 -0.60
C ALA A 23 -5.15 -17.96 -0.60
N SER A 24 -5.52 -17.30 0.49
CA SER A 24 -6.74 -16.49 0.59
C SER A 24 -6.53 -15.00 0.25
N ALA A 25 -5.30 -14.56 -0.02
CA ALA A 25 -5.03 -13.22 -0.51
C ALA A 25 -5.26 -13.18 -2.03
N SER A 26 -5.55 -12.00 -2.57
CA SER A 26 -5.73 -11.78 -4.01
C SER A 26 -4.78 -10.72 -4.52
N VAL A 27 -4.00 -11.04 -5.56
CA VAL A 27 -3.10 -10.09 -6.23
C VAL A 27 -3.47 -10.07 -7.71
N ILE A 28 -3.88 -8.91 -8.22
CA ILE A 28 -4.56 -8.80 -9.52
C ILE A 28 -3.95 -7.70 -10.36
N GLY A 29 -3.60 -8.00 -11.61
CA GLY A 29 -3.25 -7.02 -12.63
C GLY A 29 -1.83 -6.47 -12.52
N ASP A 30 -1.66 -5.17 -12.75
CA ASP A 30 -0.36 -4.49 -12.81
C ASP A 30 0.20 -4.25 -11.41
N VAL A 31 0.70 -5.30 -10.80
CA VAL A 31 1.30 -5.32 -9.47
C VAL A 31 2.71 -5.89 -9.54
N VAL A 32 3.66 -5.22 -8.91
CA VAL A 32 5.01 -5.76 -8.69
C VAL A 32 5.24 -5.87 -7.18
N LEU A 33 5.61 -7.09 -6.74
CA LEU A 33 6.02 -7.38 -5.36
C LEU A 33 7.53 -7.59 -5.33
N GLY A 34 8.25 -6.77 -4.57
CA GLY A 34 9.70 -6.88 -4.41
C GLY A 34 10.14 -8.12 -3.64
N ASP A 35 11.42 -8.42 -3.70
CA ASP A 35 12.01 -9.59 -3.05
C ASP A 35 11.67 -9.66 -1.56
N HIS A 36 11.41 -10.85 -1.06
CA HIS A 36 11.10 -11.12 0.35
C HIS A 36 9.88 -10.37 0.91
N SER A 37 9.02 -9.83 0.04
CA SER A 37 7.75 -9.25 0.47
C SER A 37 6.71 -10.32 0.79
N SER A 38 5.67 -9.95 1.54
CA SER A 38 4.64 -10.90 1.93
C SER A 38 3.24 -10.29 1.96
N VAL A 39 2.24 -11.08 1.55
CA VAL A 39 0.83 -10.72 1.51
C VAL A 39 0.03 -11.76 2.29
N TRP A 40 -0.67 -11.33 3.32
CA TRP A 40 -1.26 -12.17 4.34
C TRP A 40 -2.77 -12.40 4.14
N PRO A 41 -3.39 -13.30 4.90
CA PRO A 41 -4.76 -13.78 4.64
C PRO A 41 -5.79 -12.68 4.38
N GLY A 42 -6.59 -12.87 3.34
CA GLY A 42 -7.74 -12.02 3.02
C GLY A 42 -7.39 -10.64 2.46
N SER A 43 -6.11 -10.33 2.28
CA SER A 43 -5.70 -9.05 1.67
C SER A 43 -5.95 -9.05 0.18
N VAL A 44 -6.31 -7.87 -0.36
CA VAL A 44 -6.56 -7.66 -1.79
C VAL A 44 -5.64 -6.54 -2.31
N ILE A 45 -4.85 -6.87 -3.32
CA ILE A 45 -3.97 -5.92 -4.02
C ILE A 45 -4.42 -5.91 -5.48
N ARG A 46 -5.04 -4.81 -5.91
CA ARG A 46 -5.67 -4.73 -7.23
C ARG A 46 -5.13 -3.55 -8.04
N GLY A 47 -4.26 -3.87 -9.01
CA GLY A 47 -3.70 -2.93 -9.98
C GLY A 47 -4.42 -3.05 -11.32
N ASP A 48 -5.67 -2.61 -11.40
CA ASP A 48 -6.53 -2.74 -12.58
C ASP A 48 -6.51 -1.49 -13.48
N VAL A 49 -6.71 -0.31 -12.90
CA VAL A 49 -6.80 0.95 -13.65
C VAL A 49 -5.54 1.83 -13.51
N ASN A 50 -4.60 1.42 -12.69
CA ASN A 50 -3.26 1.98 -12.53
C ASN A 50 -2.37 0.92 -11.88
N HIS A 51 -1.10 1.21 -11.65
CA HIS A 51 -0.16 0.22 -11.15
C HIS A 51 0.07 0.30 -9.63
N ILE A 52 0.48 -0.84 -9.06
CA ILE A 52 0.93 -0.97 -7.67
C ILE A 52 2.36 -1.49 -7.67
N ARG A 53 3.22 -0.87 -6.89
CA ARG A 53 4.62 -1.29 -6.69
C ARG A 53 4.89 -1.41 -5.20
N ILE A 54 5.35 -2.57 -4.77
CA ILE A 54 5.70 -2.84 -3.37
C ILE A 54 7.16 -3.25 -3.32
N GLY A 55 7.94 -2.56 -2.50
CA GLY A 55 9.37 -2.76 -2.36
C GLY A 55 9.74 -4.03 -1.60
N ALA A 56 11.04 -4.31 -1.57
CA ALA A 56 11.60 -5.50 -0.93
C ALA A 56 11.39 -5.50 0.59
N GLY A 57 11.18 -6.68 1.18
CA GLY A 57 11.03 -6.86 2.61
C GLY A 57 9.76 -6.22 3.22
N SER A 58 8.86 -5.69 2.40
CA SER A 58 7.61 -5.09 2.86
C SER A 58 6.52 -6.15 3.06
N ASN A 59 5.61 -5.90 4.00
CA ASN A 59 4.52 -6.83 4.27
C ASN A 59 3.17 -6.14 4.25
N VAL A 60 2.16 -6.84 3.72
CA VAL A 60 0.76 -6.44 3.73
C VAL A 60 0.00 -7.43 4.59
N GLN A 61 -0.36 -7.01 5.79
CA GLN A 61 -0.99 -7.88 6.77
C GLN A 61 -2.48 -8.09 6.48
N ASP A 62 -3.07 -9.00 7.23
CA ASP A 62 -4.39 -9.59 7.01
C ASP A 62 -5.50 -8.57 6.75
N LEU A 63 -6.37 -8.88 5.79
CA LEU A 63 -7.58 -8.13 5.47
C LEU A 63 -7.35 -6.68 5.02
N SER A 64 -6.17 -6.36 4.53
CA SER A 64 -5.86 -5.04 3.97
C SER A 64 -6.29 -4.94 2.51
N VAL A 65 -6.65 -3.73 2.07
CA VAL A 65 -7.07 -3.45 0.69
C VAL A 65 -6.20 -2.36 0.09
N LEU A 66 -5.55 -2.68 -1.01
CA LEU A 66 -4.64 -1.81 -1.75
C LEU A 66 -5.20 -1.59 -3.16
N HIS A 67 -5.47 -0.33 -3.49
CA HIS A 67 -6.05 0.04 -4.77
C HIS A 67 -5.49 1.38 -5.29
N VAL A 68 -5.94 1.79 -6.46
CA VAL A 68 -5.41 2.91 -7.24
C VAL A 68 -6.53 3.71 -7.89
N SER A 69 -6.25 4.94 -8.31
CA SER A 69 -7.16 5.74 -9.12
C SER A 69 -6.73 5.75 -10.59
N HIS A 70 -7.72 5.73 -11.48
CA HIS A 70 -7.52 5.72 -12.92
C HIS A 70 -6.98 7.06 -13.43
N LYS A 71 -6.36 6.99 -14.62
CA LYS A 71 -5.96 8.18 -15.39
C LYS A 71 -7.20 8.84 -16.01
N SER A 72 -7.22 10.16 -16.03
CA SER A 72 -8.31 10.94 -16.61
C SER A 72 -7.78 12.18 -17.33
N THR A 73 -8.65 12.92 -18.01
CA THR A 73 -8.27 14.21 -18.62
C THR A 73 -7.88 15.25 -17.59
N TRP A 74 -8.41 15.16 -16.38
CA TRP A 74 -8.13 16.06 -15.26
C TRP A 74 -6.92 15.64 -14.44
N ASP A 75 -6.61 14.36 -14.47
CA ASP A 75 -5.48 13.74 -13.78
C ASP A 75 -4.83 12.70 -14.71
N PRO A 76 -3.94 13.13 -15.63
CA PRO A 76 -3.36 12.27 -16.66
C PRO A 76 -2.58 11.07 -16.14
N ASP A 77 -1.99 11.18 -14.96
CA ASP A 77 -1.24 10.11 -14.32
C ASP A 77 -2.10 9.23 -13.41
N GLY A 78 -3.26 9.74 -13.00
CA GLY A 78 -4.06 9.13 -11.96
C GLY A 78 -3.32 9.07 -10.62
N SER A 79 -3.68 8.11 -9.78
CA SER A 79 -2.99 7.91 -8.51
C SER A 79 -2.56 6.45 -8.38
N PRO A 80 -1.33 6.09 -8.79
CA PRO A 80 -0.76 4.78 -8.55
C PRO A 80 -0.46 4.60 -7.06
N LEU A 81 -0.26 3.37 -6.62
CA LEU A 81 0.15 3.05 -5.26
C LEU A 81 1.61 2.57 -5.26
N ILE A 82 2.45 3.30 -4.55
CA ILE A 82 3.87 3.02 -4.43
C ILE A 82 4.22 2.80 -2.96
N ILE A 83 4.76 1.65 -2.64
CA ILE A 83 5.24 1.30 -1.30
C ILE A 83 6.73 0.95 -1.43
N GLY A 84 7.54 1.59 -0.61
CA GLY A 84 8.99 1.38 -0.57
C GLY A 84 9.40 0.07 0.10
N ASP A 85 10.68 0.01 0.46
CA ASP A 85 11.28 -1.16 1.09
C ASP A 85 11.06 -1.18 2.60
N ASN A 86 10.99 -2.38 3.19
CA ASN A 86 10.87 -2.60 4.64
C ASN A 86 9.69 -1.86 5.29
N VAL A 87 8.58 -1.75 4.58
CA VAL A 87 7.35 -1.13 5.07
C VAL A 87 6.45 -2.18 5.70
N THR A 88 5.91 -1.88 6.88
CA THR A 88 4.90 -2.70 7.53
C THR A 88 3.52 -2.08 7.33
N ILE A 89 2.66 -2.76 6.59
CA ILE A 89 1.24 -2.42 6.47
C ILE A 89 0.45 -3.31 7.43
N GLY A 90 -0.09 -2.70 8.48
CA GLY A 90 -0.84 -3.41 9.52
C GLY A 90 -2.14 -4.03 9.02
N HIS A 91 -2.80 -4.80 9.91
CA HIS A 91 -4.07 -5.47 9.59
C HIS A 91 -5.19 -4.47 9.25
N LYS A 92 -6.07 -4.82 8.32
CA LYS A 92 -7.24 -4.02 7.94
C LYS A 92 -6.91 -2.58 7.53
N VAL A 93 -5.76 -2.37 6.90
CA VAL A 93 -5.38 -1.07 6.35
C VAL A 93 -5.96 -0.90 4.96
N ILE A 94 -6.41 0.31 4.64
CA ILE A 94 -6.82 0.68 3.29
C ILE A 94 -5.84 1.71 2.76
N LEU A 95 -5.17 1.36 1.65
CA LEU A 95 -4.31 2.26 0.91
C LEU A 95 -4.90 2.48 -0.49
N HIS A 96 -5.09 3.74 -0.85
CA HIS A 96 -5.65 4.09 -2.13
C HIS A 96 -4.83 5.19 -2.78
N GLY A 97 -4.14 4.85 -3.89
CA GLY A 97 -3.42 5.81 -4.73
C GLY A 97 -2.42 6.71 -4.02
N CYS A 98 -1.66 6.20 -3.07
CA CYS A 98 -0.70 6.96 -2.25
C CYS A 98 0.73 6.47 -2.45
N THR A 99 1.68 7.21 -1.90
CA THR A 99 3.10 6.84 -1.83
C THR A 99 3.50 6.68 -0.37
N ILE A 100 4.09 5.53 -0.04
CA ILE A 100 4.69 5.26 1.27
C ILE A 100 6.16 4.94 1.02
N GLU A 101 7.03 5.80 1.52
CA GLU A 101 8.47 5.61 1.40
C GLU A 101 8.97 4.52 2.36
N ASP A 102 10.28 4.24 2.32
CA ASP A 102 10.90 3.14 3.04
C ASP A 102 10.75 3.22 4.57
N GLU A 103 10.81 2.05 5.20
CA GLU A 103 10.92 1.91 6.66
C GLU A 103 9.77 2.56 7.44
N CYS A 104 8.58 2.61 6.87
CA CYS A 104 7.37 3.09 7.52
C CYS A 104 6.60 1.97 8.21
N LEU A 105 5.89 2.33 9.29
CA LEU A 105 4.89 1.46 9.91
C LEU A 105 3.52 2.13 9.82
N ILE A 106 2.60 1.47 9.12
CA ILE A 106 1.21 1.90 9.00
C ILE A 106 0.36 1.07 9.96
N GLY A 107 -0.11 1.71 11.02
CA GLY A 107 -0.87 1.06 12.07
C GLY A 107 -2.18 0.45 11.58
N MET A 108 -2.58 -0.67 12.19
CA MET A 108 -3.79 -1.41 11.84
C MET A 108 -5.04 -0.53 11.77
N GLY A 109 -5.92 -0.80 10.81
CA GLY A 109 -7.17 -0.08 10.63
C GLY A 109 -7.03 1.34 10.09
N SER A 110 -5.85 1.76 9.66
CA SER A 110 -5.63 3.08 9.07
C SER A 110 -6.16 3.16 7.63
N ILE A 111 -6.54 4.37 7.22
CA ILE A 111 -6.96 4.68 5.86
C ILE A 111 -6.08 5.80 5.33
N ILE A 112 -5.44 5.57 4.18
CA ILE A 112 -4.61 6.57 3.50
C ILE A 112 -5.17 6.79 2.10
N MET A 113 -5.52 8.06 1.81
CA MET A 113 -6.21 8.43 0.58
C MET A 113 -5.25 8.84 -0.54
N ASP A 114 -5.81 9.11 -1.72
CA ASP A 114 -5.06 9.44 -2.94
C ASP A 114 -4.06 10.58 -2.74
N LYS A 115 -2.93 10.46 -3.42
CA LYS A 115 -1.88 11.49 -3.48
C LYS A 115 -1.25 11.86 -2.15
N VAL A 116 -1.51 11.08 -1.11
CA VAL A 116 -0.76 11.19 0.15
C VAL A 116 0.66 10.71 -0.07
N VAL A 117 1.62 11.41 0.53
CA VAL A 117 3.01 10.98 0.62
C VAL A 117 3.36 10.78 2.09
N VAL A 118 3.64 9.54 2.46
CA VAL A 118 4.21 9.19 3.76
C VAL A 118 5.72 9.06 3.56
N GLN A 119 6.47 10.02 4.06
CA GLN A 119 7.92 10.02 3.92
C GLN A 119 8.57 8.92 4.79
N LYS A 120 9.80 8.56 4.49
CA LYS A 120 10.51 7.47 5.18
C LYS A 120 10.53 7.63 6.70
N ASN A 121 10.62 6.51 7.39
CA ASN A 121 10.67 6.49 8.87
C ASN A 121 9.48 7.19 9.53
N VAL A 122 8.28 7.04 9.01
CA VAL A 122 7.04 7.50 9.65
C VAL A 122 6.37 6.34 10.35
N LEU A 123 5.87 6.59 11.56
CA LEU A 123 4.94 5.71 12.27
C LEU A 123 3.55 6.35 12.24
N LEU A 124 2.61 5.69 11.58
CA LEU A 124 1.19 6.08 11.61
C LEU A 124 0.47 5.20 12.63
N GLY A 125 -0.10 5.81 13.65
CA GLY A 125 -0.81 5.09 14.71
C GLY A 125 -2.08 4.42 14.21
N ALA A 126 -2.49 3.35 14.87
CA ALA A 126 -3.67 2.55 14.50
C ALA A 126 -4.95 3.40 14.38
N GLY A 127 -5.82 3.05 13.42
CA GLY A 127 -7.10 3.71 13.22
C GLY A 127 -7.02 5.14 12.70
N SER A 128 -5.88 5.54 12.14
CA SER A 128 -5.70 6.90 11.62
C SER A 128 -6.31 7.06 10.23
N LEU A 129 -6.76 8.28 9.92
CA LEU A 129 -7.21 8.68 8.59
C LEU A 129 -6.30 9.78 8.04
N VAL A 130 -5.67 9.54 6.91
CA VAL A 130 -4.85 10.54 6.20
C VAL A 130 -5.61 10.99 4.96
N PRO A 131 -6.15 12.24 4.96
CA PRO A 131 -6.89 12.79 3.82
C PRO A 131 -6.01 12.99 2.59
N GLU A 132 -6.65 13.06 1.43
CA GLU A 132 -6.02 13.24 0.12
C GLU A 132 -4.98 14.37 0.12
N GLY A 133 -3.85 14.11 -0.56
CA GLY A 133 -2.81 15.09 -0.84
C GLY A 133 -1.95 15.51 0.35
N LYS A 134 -2.12 14.88 1.52
CA LYS A 134 -1.30 15.20 2.70
C LYS A 134 0.10 14.63 2.58
N ILE A 135 1.05 15.31 3.22
CA ILE A 135 2.44 14.85 3.37
C ILE A 135 2.68 14.60 4.86
N LEU A 136 3.10 13.37 5.19
CA LEU A 136 3.58 13.01 6.52
C LEU A 136 5.10 13.05 6.51
N GLU A 137 5.67 13.98 7.27
CA GLU A 137 7.11 14.23 7.30
C GLU A 137 7.89 13.10 7.99
N SER A 138 9.05 12.81 7.44
CA SER A 138 9.97 11.78 7.93
C SER A 138 10.35 11.95 9.41
N GLY A 139 10.42 10.84 10.15
CA GLY A 139 10.91 10.79 11.52
C GLY A 139 9.88 11.15 12.59
N PHE A 140 8.59 11.13 12.27
CA PHE A 140 7.52 11.49 13.20
C PHE A 140 6.47 10.40 13.37
N LEU A 141 5.85 10.40 14.55
CA LEU A 141 4.60 9.72 14.84
C LEU A 141 3.43 10.62 14.45
N TYR A 142 2.51 10.06 13.68
CA TYR A 142 1.20 10.67 13.35
C TYR A 142 0.08 9.80 13.91
N LEU A 143 -1.02 10.41 14.33
CA LEU A 143 -2.18 9.72 14.89
C LEU A 143 -3.44 10.55 14.71
N GLY A 144 -4.57 9.89 14.50
CA GLY A 144 -5.90 10.49 14.58
C GLY A 144 -6.67 10.48 13.27
N SER A 145 -7.88 11.03 13.32
CA SER A 145 -8.79 11.16 12.18
C SER A 145 -9.36 12.59 12.16
N PRO A 146 -8.78 13.51 11.38
CA PRO A 146 -7.60 13.34 10.54
C PRO A 146 -6.30 13.18 11.34
N ALA A 147 -5.34 12.46 10.76
CA ALA A 147 -4.03 12.24 11.40
C ALA A 147 -3.26 13.55 11.56
N LYS A 148 -2.66 13.73 12.73
CA LYS A 148 -1.83 14.89 13.08
C LYS A 148 -0.48 14.43 13.61
N LYS A 149 0.53 15.26 13.41
CA LYS A 149 1.86 15.05 13.96
C LYS A 149 1.79 15.09 15.50
N VAL A 150 2.33 14.07 16.15
CA VAL A 150 2.30 13.92 17.61
C VAL A 150 3.65 14.24 18.23
N ARG A 151 4.73 13.55 17.79
CA ARG A 151 6.08 13.72 18.30
C ARG A 151 7.10 13.15 17.33
N ALA A 152 8.37 13.48 17.55
CA ALA A 152 9.47 12.78 16.89
C ALA A 152 9.61 11.33 17.40
N LEU A 153 10.13 10.46 16.54
CA LEU A 153 10.44 9.06 16.85
C LEU A 153 11.76 8.93 17.62
#